data_ccf1a9d3eccb66c719f786f91bfc43f7
#
_entry.id   ccf1a9d3eccb66c719f786f91bfc43f7
#
_cell.length_a   1.000
_cell.length_b   1.000
_cell.length_c   1.000
_cell.angle_alpha   90.00
_cell.angle_beta   90.00
_cell.angle_gamma   90.00
#
_symmetry.space_group_name_H-M   'P 1'
#
loop_
_entity.id
_entity.type
_entity.pdbx_description
1 polymer ?
#
loop_
_entity_poly.entity_id
_entity_poly.type
_entity_poly.pdbx_seq_one_letter_code
_entity_poly.pdbx_strand_id
1 'polypeptide(L)'
;MKSIVFDIEADSLEPTKIWCIAAVDPDSGETKTFGPTEIVQGLAHLSNADKLIGHNIIGYDLPAIKKIHNIDLTENTAIVDTLVLSRLFNPTREGGHSLESWGYRIGLQKIDHKEFGEYSPEMLNYCRNDAVLNAKMFNNLKAESRGFSRQSVVLEHEALKIIADQREHGFLLDVQAATLLVAELTDRLKEVEREVQKTFRPKQLKTILLPHFTKTGALSKMGLIQGSEKKSRLTQEEYEEIATKRKAVRIEEVPFNLGSRKQIGEYLIDFGWKPKRFTPTGQPIVDESTLSKIKDIPEATLIAEYLLLQKRIAQVSSWLEACHDDDRVRGFVNPNGTITGRMTHNSPNMAQVPNLSAPYGKECRACWAVADGYKLVGIDASGLELRMLAHYMKDEGFKDEILHGDIHSANQRLAGLESRNQAKTFIYALLYGAGDEKLGSVVGGNKRDGAELRKRFFDNLPAFKHLK
;
A
#
# COMPACT_ATOMS: atom_id res chain seq x y z
N MET A 1 -36.13 -1.85 18.08
CA MET A 1 -34.64 -1.75 18.20
C MET A 1 -34.26 -0.36 17.73
N LYS A 2 -33.78 0.48 18.66
CA LYS A 2 -33.45 1.88 18.38
C LYS A 2 -32.10 1.96 17.71
N SER A 3 -32.07 2.33 16.43
CA SER A 3 -30.83 2.53 15.67
C SER A 3 -30.48 4.01 15.60
N ILE A 4 -29.22 4.35 15.80
CA ILE A 4 -28.73 5.74 15.68
C ILE A 4 -27.50 5.72 14.76
N VAL A 5 -27.53 6.55 13.72
CA VAL A 5 -26.34 6.91 12.94
C VAL A 5 -25.73 8.13 13.59
N PHE A 6 -24.43 8.11 13.86
CA PHE A 6 -23.77 9.24 14.50
C PHE A 6 -22.41 9.55 13.89
N ASP A 7 -21.95 10.75 14.18
CA ASP A 7 -20.65 11.28 13.83
C ASP A 7 -20.18 12.23 14.92
N ILE A 8 -18.87 12.37 15.12
CA ILE A 8 -18.29 13.34 16.07
C ILE A 8 -17.24 14.19 15.38
N GLU A 9 -17.04 15.41 15.87
CA GLU A 9 -15.89 16.22 15.52
C GLU A 9 -15.01 16.45 16.75
N ALA A 10 -13.69 16.32 16.55
CA ALA A 10 -12.68 16.44 17.59
C ALA A 10 -11.56 17.39 17.14
N ASP A 11 -10.68 17.75 18.07
CA ASP A 11 -9.60 18.71 17.87
C ASP A 11 -8.47 18.21 16.96
N SER A 12 -8.29 16.89 16.83
CA SER A 12 -7.22 16.30 16.00
C SER A 12 -7.46 14.81 15.71
N LEU A 13 -6.60 14.19 14.89
CA LEU A 13 -6.57 12.73 14.70
C LEU A 13 -6.14 11.96 15.96
N GLU A 14 -5.35 12.60 16.84
CA GLU A 14 -5.02 12.14 18.20
C GLU A 14 -5.86 12.96 19.20
N PRO A 15 -7.17 12.67 19.36
CA PRO A 15 -8.09 13.60 19.97
C PRO A 15 -7.84 13.76 21.47
N THR A 16 -7.95 15.03 21.93
CA THR A 16 -7.95 15.41 23.33
C THR A 16 -9.29 16.00 23.76
N LYS A 17 -10.11 16.42 22.78
CA LYS A 17 -11.42 17.03 23.03
C LYS A 17 -12.39 16.73 21.89
N ILE A 18 -13.64 16.43 22.25
CA ILE A 18 -14.76 16.32 21.31
C ILE A 18 -15.49 17.67 21.31
N TRP A 19 -15.68 18.23 20.11
CA TRP A 19 -16.34 19.52 19.92
C TRP A 19 -17.86 19.39 19.78
N CYS A 20 -18.31 18.39 19.04
CA CYS A 20 -19.74 18.19 18.82
C CYS A 20 -20.06 16.74 18.43
N ILE A 21 -21.33 16.39 18.56
CA ILE A 21 -21.91 15.10 18.16
C ILE A 21 -23.15 15.39 17.32
N ALA A 22 -23.30 14.65 16.21
CA ALA A 22 -24.55 14.60 15.46
C ALA A 22 -25.11 13.17 15.47
N ALA A 23 -26.40 13.04 15.66
CA ALA A 23 -27.12 11.77 15.74
C ALA A 23 -28.37 11.82 14.85
N VAL A 24 -28.56 10.78 14.04
CA VAL A 24 -29.66 10.67 13.07
C VAL A 24 -30.36 9.32 13.26
N ASP A 25 -31.66 9.34 13.34
CA ASP A 25 -32.46 8.13 13.20
C ASP A 25 -32.52 7.74 11.71
N PRO A 26 -32.00 6.56 11.31
CA PRO A 26 -31.89 6.20 9.90
C PRO A 26 -33.25 5.88 9.23
N ASP A 27 -34.30 5.66 10.00
CA ASP A 27 -35.62 5.29 9.48
C ASP A 27 -36.53 6.54 9.36
N SER A 28 -36.53 7.45 10.35
CA SER A 28 -37.32 8.68 10.32
C SER A 28 -36.59 9.88 9.72
N GLY A 29 -35.23 9.87 9.77
CA GLY A 29 -34.41 11.03 9.40
C GLY A 29 -34.35 12.12 10.48
N GLU A 30 -34.97 11.92 11.66
CA GLU A 30 -34.86 12.86 12.79
C GLU A 30 -33.40 13.04 13.18
N THR A 31 -32.96 14.28 13.28
CA THR A 31 -31.58 14.64 13.57
C THR A 31 -31.48 15.43 14.86
N LYS A 32 -30.53 15.03 15.71
CA LYS A 32 -30.16 15.74 16.95
C LYS A 32 -28.70 16.12 16.88
N THR A 33 -28.37 17.30 17.35
CA THR A 33 -27.01 17.81 17.41
C THR A 33 -26.69 18.28 18.82
N PHE A 34 -25.45 18.08 19.24
CA PHE A 34 -24.98 18.41 20.57
C PHE A 34 -23.67 19.19 20.43
N GLY A 35 -23.68 20.45 20.89
CA GLY A 35 -22.51 21.32 20.91
C GLY A 35 -21.59 21.05 22.12
N PRO A 36 -20.52 21.85 22.31
CA PRO A 36 -19.52 21.63 23.35
C PRO A 36 -20.05 21.54 24.77
N THR A 37 -21.13 22.21 25.08
CA THR A 37 -21.76 22.19 26.42
C THR A 37 -22.73 21.02 26.59
N GLU A 38 -23.05 20.30 25.51
CA GLU A 38 -24.08 19.26 25.47
C GLU A 38 -23.49 17.85 25.18
N ILE A 39 -22.15 17.72 25.16
CA ILE A 39 -21.47 16.44 24.83
C ILE A 39 -21.95 15.30 25.74
N VAL A 40 -22.06 15.54 27.05
CA VAL A 40 -22.55 14.53 28.01
C VAL A 40 -23.99 14.07 27.67
N GLN A 41 -24.84 14.99 27.22
CA GLN A 41 -26.22 14.68 26.80
C GLN A 41 -26.21 13.88 25.48
N GLY A 42 -25.31 14.23 24.55
CA GLY A 42 -25.08 13.49 23.33
C GLY A 42 -24.64 12.06 23.60
N LEU A 43 -23.66 11.86 24.46
CA LEU A 43 -23.16 10.53 24.85
C LEU A 43 -24.26 9.70 25.54
N ALA A 44 -25.05 10.32 26.44
CA ALA A 44 -26.19 9.65 27.04
C ALA A 44 -27.27 9.29 26.00
N HIS A 45 -27.46 10.12 24.96
CA HIS A 45 -28.36 9.79 23.85
C HIS A 45 -27.86 8.57 23.06
N LEU A 46 -26.55 8.49 22.77
CA LEU A 46 -25.94 7.35 22.07
C LEU A 46 -25.98 6.07 22.92
N SER A 47 -25.71 6.16 24.23
CA SER A 47 -25.75 5.01 25.15
C SER A 47 -27.14 4.36 25.26
N ASN A 48 -28.20 5.07 24.90
CA ASN A 48 -29.57 4.54 24.86
C ASN A 48 -29.97 3.89 23.54
N ALA A 49 -29.01 3.63 22.63
CA ALA A 49 -29.25 2.97 21.36
C ALA A 49 -29.03 1.45 21.48
N ASP A 50 -29.88 0.66 20.84
CA ASP A 50 -29.64 -0.78 20.64
C ASP A 50 -28.57 -1.04 19.57
N LYS A 51 -28.42 -0.06 18.63
CA LYS A 51 -27.48 -0.14 17.53
C LYS A 51 -26.90 1.25 17.21
N LEU A 52 -25.59 1.33 17.18
CA LEU A 52 -24.84 2.49 16.71
C LEU A 52 -24.26 2.23 15.33
N ILE A 53 -24.40 3.19 14.46
CA ILE A 53 -23.97 3.13 13.06
C ILE A 53 -23.13 4.36 12.78
N GLY A 54 -22.00 4.20 12.10
CA GLY A 54 -21.18 5.34 11.68
C GLY A 54 -20.17 4.95 10.62
N HIS A 55 -19.42 5.89 10.11
CA HIS A 55 -18.43 5.68 9.07
C HIS A 55 -17.03 5.71 9.65
N ASN A 56 -16.35 4.56 9.72
CA ASN A 56 -15.06 4.38 10.38
C ASN A 56 -15.11 4.58 11.92
N ILE A 57 -16.27 4.41 12.52
CA ILE A 57 -16.46 4.66 13.95
C ILE A 57 -15.66 3.71 14.85
N ILE A 58 -15.41 2.48 14.41
CA ILE A 58 -14.55 1.53 15.14
C ILE A 58 -13.09 2.00 15.13
N GLY A 59 -12.66 2.65 14.04
CA GLY A 59 -11.30 3.14 13.89
C GLY A 59 -11.03 4.51 14.52
N TYR A 60 -12.06 5.30 14.82
CA TYR A 60 -11.88 6.67 15.31
C TYR A 60 -12.87 7.09 16.41
N ASP A 61 -14.17 7.21 16.11
CA ASP A 61 -15.16 7.85 17.00
C ASP A 61 -15.29 7.13 18.35
N LEU A 62 -15.45 5.81 18.32
CA LEU A 62 -15.59 4.99 19.54
C LEU A 62 -14.34 5.04 20.41
N PRO A 63 -13.12 4.83 19.87
CA PRO A 63 -11.89 5.04 20.62
C PRO A 63 -11.72 6.45 21.19
N ALA A 64 -12.08 7.50 20.43
CA ALA A 64 -12.02 8.88 20.89
C ALA A 64 -12.94 9.14 22.09
N ILE A 65 -14.18 8.68 22.00
CA ILE A 65 -15.15 8.76 23.11
C ILE A 65 -14.64 8.04 24.34
N LYS A 66 -14.13 6.82 24.18
CA LYS A 66 -13.58 6.03 25.29
C LYS A 66 -12.38 6.70 25.94
N LYS A 67 -11.43 7.23 25.12
CA LYS A 67 -10.23 7.92 25.58
C LYS A 67 -10.54 9.18 26.37
N ILE A 68 -11.47 10.01 25.89
CA ILE A 68 -11.73 11.35 26.44
C ILE A 68 -12.74 11.30 27.58
N HIS A 69 -13.79 10.49 27.48
CA HIS A 69 -14.91 10.47 28.43
C HIS A 69 -14.96 9.22 29.28
N ASN A 70 -14.08 8.23 29.05
CA ASN A 70 -14.07 6.92 29.72
C ASN A 70 -15.42 6.18 29.60
N ILE A 71 -16.11 6.34 28.45
CA ILE A 71 -17.38 5.69 28.14
C ILE A 71 -17.17 4.70 27.01
N ASP A 72 -17.42 3.40 27.29
CA ASP A 72 -17.39 2.36 26.26
C ASP A 72 -18.79 2.10 25.72
N LEU A 73 -19.08 2.62 24.54
CA LEU A 73 -20.37 2.46 23.87
C LEU A 73 -20.54 1.07 23.23
N THR A 74 -19.52 0.20 23.28
CA THR A 74 -19.55 -1.11 22.61
C THR A 74 -20.07 -2.25 23.51
N GLU A 75 -20.11 -2.05 24.83
CA GLU A 75 -20.40 -3.13 25.79
C GLU A 75 -21.79 -3.76 25.62
N ASN A 76 -22.81 -2.95 25.34
CA ASN A 76 -24.22 -3.40 25.24
C ASN A 76 -24.93 -2.98 23.95
N THR A 77 -24.16 -2.52 22.95
CA THR A 77 -24.70 -1.91 21.75
C THR A 77 -24.13 -2.59 20.50
N ALA A 78 -24.97 -2.94 19.56
CA ALA A 78 -24.52 -3.46 18.28
C ALA A 78 -23.85 -2.35 17.46
N ILE A 79 -22.60 -2.56 17.07
CA ILE A 79 -21.84 -1.58 16.27
C ILE A 79 -21.87 -1.99 14.79
N VAL A 80 -22.15 -0.98 13.94
CA VAL A 80 -22.14 -1.15 12.48
C VAL A 80 -21.30 -0.04 11.86
N ASP A 81 -20.19 -0.44 11.26
CA ASP A 81 -19.30 0.49 10.55
C ASP A 81 -19.58 0.46 9.05
N THR A 82 -20.05 1.58 8.51
CA THR A 82 -20.44 1.66 7.10
C THR A 82 -19.27 1.64 6.14
N LEU A 83 -18.05 1.99 6.59
CA LEU A 83 -16.84 1.83 5.78
C LEU A 83 -16.52 0.35 5.56
N VAL A 84 -16.64 -0.46 6.61
CA VAL A 84 -16.51 -1.93 6.53
C VAL A 84 -17.54 -2.52 5.57
N LEU A 85 -18.81 -2.14 5.73
CA LEU A 85 -19.87 -2.62 4.84
C LEU A 85 -19.65 -2.22 3.39
N SER A 86 -19.25 -0.97 3.15
CA SER A 86 -19.00 -0.45 1.81
C SER A 86 -17.91 -1.24 1.08
N ARG A 87 -16.84 -1.61 1.79
CA ARG A 87 -15.74 -2.42 1.26
C ARG A 87 -16.13 -3.87 1.07
N LEU A 88 -16.84 -4.44 2.04
CA LEU A 88 -17.26 -5.84 1.99
C LEU A 88 -18.22 -6.10 0.83
N PHE A 89 -19.24 -5.23 0.65
CA PHE A 89 -20.28 -5.46 -0.35
C PHE A 89 -19.80 -5.13 -1.78
N ASN A 90 -18.91 -4.19 -1.95
CA ASN A 90 -18.35 -3.87 -3.27
C ASN A 90 -16.90 -3.35 -3.16
N PRO A 91 -15.90 -4.23 -3.12
CA PRO A 91 -14.50 -3.83 -2.96
C PRO A 91 -13.93 -3.05 -4.16
N THR A 92 -14.60 -3.11 -5.32
CA THR A 92 -14.19 -2.39 -6.55
C THR A 92 -15.00 -1.12 -6.80
N ARG A 93 -15.62 -0.57 -5.76
CA ARG A 93 -16.50 0.60 -5.86
C ARG A 93 -15.79 1.78 -6.51
N GLU A 94 -16.33 2.23 -7.63
CA GLU A 94 -15.80 3.38 -8.37
C GLU A 94 -15.79 4.63 -7.49
N GLY A 95 -14.68 5.39 -7.53
CA GLY A 95 -14.45 6.56 -6.67
C GLY A 95 -14.12 6.24 -5.20
N GLY A 96 -14.12 4.95 -4.79
CA GLY A 96 -13.74 4.53 -3.44
C GLY A 96 -14.88 4.52 -2.42
N HIS A 97 -14.53 4.51 -1.14
CA HIS A 97 -15.44 4.22 -0.02
C HIS A 97 -15.66 5.38 0.94
N SER A 98 -15.01 6.55 0.73
CA SER A 98 -15.15 7.72 1.61
C SER A 98 -16.59 8.27 1.61
N LEU A 99 -16.96 8.96 2.67
CA LEU A 99 -18.25 9.67 2.73
C LEU A 99 -18.42 10.67 1.58
N GLU A 100 -17.34 11.36 1.19
CA GLU A 100 -17.35 12.25 0.02
C GLU A 100 -17.74 11.50 -1.26
N SER A 101 -17.10 10.36 -1.53
CA SER A 101 -17.43 9.52 -2.71
C SER A 101 -18.87 9.01 -2.67
N TRP A 102 -19.36 8.70 -1.49
CA TRP A 102 -20.76 8.33 -1.29
C TRP A 102 -21.70 9.51 -1.51
N GLY A 103 -21.29 10.69 -1.09
CA GLY A 103 -22.04 11.93 -1.33
C GLY A 103 -22.31 12.17 -2.81
N TYR A 104 -21.30 12.01 -3.66
CA TYR A 104 -21.47 12.10 -5.11
C TYR A 104 -22.46 11.05 -5.66
N ARG A 105 -22.41 9.81 -5.17
CA ARG A 105 -23.32 8.73 -5.63
C ARG A 105 -24.77 8.93 -5.26
N ILE A 106 -25.04 9.46 -4.08
CA ILE A 106 -26.41 9.64 -3.58
C ILE A 106 -26.95 11.06 -3.76
N GLY A 107 -26.18 11.94 -4.40
CA GLY A 107 -26.59 13.32 -4.68
C GLY A 107 -26.69 14.22 -3.45
N LEU A 108 -25.97 13.90 -2.38
CA LEU A 108 -25.84 14.72 -1.17
C LEU A 108 -24.37 15.03 -0.92
N GLN A 109 -23.90 16.19 -1.36
CA GLN A 109 -22.49 16.55 -1.24
C GLN A 109 -22.07 16.72 0.22
N LYS A 110 -20.85 16.21 0.51
CA LYS A 110 -20.18 16.50 1.77
C LYS A 110 -19.82 17.98 1.82
N ILE A 111 -20.01 18.62 2.96
CA ILE A 111 -19.57 20.00 3.19
C ILE A 111 -18.05 20.01 3.38
N ASP A 112 -17.33 21.01 2.89
CA ASP A 112 -15.90 21.18 3.16
C ASP A 112 -15.71 21.93 4.49
N HIS A 113 -14.85 21.39 5.36
CA HIS A 113 -14.43 22.01 6.61
C HIS A 113 -12.97 21.68 6.89
N LYS A 114 -12.18 22.66 7.38
CA LYS A 114 -10.73 22.51 7.55
C LYS A 114 -10.20 22.93 8.92
N GLU A 115 -11.00 23.68 9.67
CA GLU A 115 -10.59 24.29 10.94
C GLU A 115 -11.13 23.46 12.10
N PHE A 116 -10.32 22.52 12.61
CA PHE A 116 -10.70 21.62 13.71
C PHE A 116 -10.13 22.04 15.07
N GLY A 117 -9.27 23.06 15.13
CA GLY A 117 -8.65 23.52 16.37
C GLY A 117 -9.61 24.14 17.39
N GLU A 118 -10.70 24.74 16.91
CA GLU A 118 -11.73 25.37 17.74
C GLU A 118 -13.12 25.02 17.22
N TYR A 119 -14.09 24.99 18.14
CA TYR A 119 -15.49 24.78 17.77
C TYR A 119 -16.05 25.97 16.98
N SER A 120 -16.83 25.65 15.96
CA SER A 120 -17.65 26.64 15.25
C SER A 120 -19.04 26.07 14.89
N PRO A 121 -20.06 26.93 14.67
CA PRO A 121 -21.36 26.49 14.16
C PRO A 121 -21.26 25.80 12.81
N GLU A 122 -20.29 26.17 11.99
CA GLU A 122 -19.97 25.55 10.69
C GLU A 122 -19.48 24.10 10.88
N MET A 123 -18.65 23.85 11.89
CA MET A 123 -18.22 22.50 12.28
C MET A 123 -19.41 21.63 12.70
N LEU A 124 -20.33 22.18 13.50
CA LEU A 124 -21.55 21.45 13.90
C LEU A 124 -22.41 21.09 12.68
N ASN A 125 -22.54 22.03 11.74
CA ASN A 125 -23.27 21.78 10.50
C ASN A 125 -22.58 20.76 9.61
N TYR A 126 -21.24 20.76 9.57
CA TYR A 126 -20.43 19.75 8.89
C TYR A 126 -20.66 18.36 9.51
N CYS A 127 -20.52 18.19 10.83
CA CYS A 127 -20.80 16.96 11.56
C CYS A 127 -22.22 16.44 11.29
N ARG A 128 -23.21 17.34 11.32
CA ARG A 128 -24.60 17.01 11.00
C ARG A 128 -24.76 16.51 9.56
N ASN A 129 -24.10 17.17 8.60
CA ASN A 129 -24.14 16.76 7.20
C ASN A 129 -23.55 15.35 7.02
N ASP A 130 -22.44 15.05 7.67
CA ASP A 130 -21.78 13.75 7.60
C ASP A 130 -22.65 12.64 8.22
N ALA A 131 -23.28 12.88 9.36
CA ALA A 131 -24.22 11.93 9.96
C ALA A 131 -25.46 11.68 9.06
N VAL A 132 -26.04 12.71 8.45
CA VAL A 132 -27.18 12.59 7.51
C VAL A 132 -26.77 11.86 6.24
N LEU A 133 -25.62 12.18 5.68
CA LEU A 133 -25.05 11.50 4.52
C LEU A 133 -24.84 10.01 4.81
N ASN A 134 -24.26 9.71 5.98
CA ASN A 134 -24.02 8.34 6.42
C ASN A 134 -25.33 7.56 6.65
N ALA A 135 -26.38 8.18 7.17
CA ALA A 135 -27.69 7.53 7.29
C ALA A 135 -28.27 7.13 5.93
N LYS A 136 -28.16 7.99 4.92
CA LYS A 136 -28.56 7.66 3.55
C LYS A 136 -27.68 6.58 2.93
N MET A 137 -26.36 6.64 3.15
CA MET A 137 -25.40 5.60 2.75
C MET A 137 -25.79 4.26 3.35
N PHE A 138 -26.05 4.19 4.66
CA PHE A 138 -26.44 2.97 5.35
C PHE A 138 -27.72 2.37 4.76
N ASN A 139 -28.72 3.18 4.42
CA ASN A 139 -29.94 2.70 3.78
C ASN A 139 -29.68 2.11 2.37
N ASN A 140 -28.74 2.68 1.60
CA ASN A 140 -28.30 2.09 0.34
C ASN A 140 -27.56 0.75 0.56
N LEU A 141 -26.67 0.70 1.54
CA LEU A 141 -25.91 -0.52 1.88
C LEU A 141 -26.83 -1.68 2.34
N LYS A 142 -27.97 -1.39 3.00
CA LYS A 142 -29.00 -2.41 3.30
C LYS A 142 -29.47 -3.13 2.04
N ALA A 143 -29.63 -2.43 0.93
CA ALA A 143 -30.02 -3.05 -0.34
C ALA A 143 -28.89 -3.90 -0.95
N GLU A 144 -27.65 -3.46 -0.84
CA GLU A 144 -26.46 -4.16 -1.34
C GLU A 144 -26.14 -5.42 -0.49
N SER A 145 -26.60 -5.51 0.74
CA SER A 145 -26.32 -6.63 1.65
C SER A 145 -26.90 -7.97 1.17
N ARG A 146 -27.78 -7.97 0.15
CA ARG A 146 -28.39 -9.18 -0.40
C ARG A 146 -27.33 -10.11 -0.95
N GLY A 147 -27.30 -11.34 -0.44
CA GLY A 147 -26.31 -12.37 -0.83
C GLY A 147 -25.09 -12.45 0.11
N PHE A 148 -24.93 -11.51 1.04
CA PHE A 148 -23.92 -11.61 2.09
C PHE A 148 -24.49 -12.26 3.35
N SER A 149 -23.72 -13.17 3.95
CA SER A 149 -24.12 -13.79 5.21
C SER A 149 -23.94 -12.82 6.39
N ARG A 150 -24.79 -12.97 7.41
CA ARG A 150 -24.58 -12.23 8.66
C ARG A 150 -23.21 -12.52 9.27
N GLN A 151 -22.72 -13.76 9.11
CA GLN A 151 -21.41 -14.17 9.63
C GLN A 151 -20.26 -13.40 8.98
N SER A 152 -20.29 -13.13 7.66
CA SER A 152 -19.25 -12.35 6.99
C SER A 152 -19.23 -10.90 7.50
N VAL A 153 -20.39 -10.30 7.72
CA VAL A 153 -20.49 -8.94 8.28
C VAL A 153 -19.92 -8.90 9.71
N VAL A 154 -20.31 -9.84 10.55
CA VAL A 154 -19.81 -9.94 11.94
C VAL A 154 -18.30 -10.15 11.94
N LEU A 155 -17.79 -11.07 11.10
CA LEU A 155 -16.35 -11.37 11.01
C LEU A 155 -15.52 -10.10 10.71
N GLU A 156 -15.94 -9.31 9.72
CA GLU A 156 -15.20 -8.09 9.35
C GLU A 156 -15.22 -7.03 10.46
N HIS A 157 -16.34 -6.88 11.17
CA HIS A 157 -16.44 -5.95 12.28
C HIS A 157 -15.60 -6.40 13.48
N GLU A 158 -15.66 -7.68 13.85
CA GLU A 158 -14.85 -8.22 14.96
C GLU A 158 -13.35 -8.17 14.61
N ALA A 159 -12.96 -8.46 13.36
CA ALA A 159 -11.59 -8.29 12.91
C ALA A 159 -11.11 -6.84 13.05
N LEU A 160 -11.96 -5.86 12.69
CA LEU A 160 -11.60 -4.44 12.82
C LEU A 160 -11.46 -4.00 14.28
N LYS A 161 -12.29 -4.53 15.21
CA LYS A 161 -12.14 -4.27 16.65
C LYS A 161 -10.78 -4.77 17.18
N ILE A 162 -10.41 -6.01 16.82
CA ILE A 162 -9.09 -6.58 17.19
C ILE A 162 -7.95 -5.73 16.63
N ILE A 163 -8.10 -5.23 15.39
CA ILE A 163 -7.12 -4.35 14.75
C ILE A 163 -7.05 -2.99 15.46
N ALA A 164 -8.17 -2.45 15.93
CA ALA A 164 -8.20 -1.20 16.70
C ALA A 164 -7.47 -1.38 18.05
N ASP A 165 -7.71 -2.47 18.77
CA ASP A 165 -6.99 -2.82 20.01
C ASP A 165 -5.49 -3.02 19.75
N GLN A 166 -5.13 -3.70 18.66
CA GLN A 166 -3.73 -3.87 18.25
C GLN A 166 -3.05 -2.51 17.96
N ARG A 167 -3.75 -1.60 17.31
CA ARG A 167 -3.26 -0.26 17.02
C ARG A 167 -3.09 0.56 18.30
N GLU A 168 -4.05 0.52 19.22
CA GLU A 168 -3.94 1.20 20.51
C GLU A 168 -2.73 0.70 21.28
N HIS A 169 -2.53 -0.62 21.36
CA HIS A 169 -1.38 -1.22 22.00
C HIS A 169 -0.06 -0.86 21.32
N GLY A 170 0.02 -0.92 19.98
CA GLY A 170 1.23 -0.69 19.19
C GLY A 170 2.30 -1.77 19.39
N PHE A 171 3.39 -1.66 18.63
CA PHE A 171 4.55 -2.54 18.69
C PHE A 171 5.75 -1.79 19.24
N LEU A 172 6.41 -2.33 20.25
CA LEU A 172 7.58 -1.71 20.87
C LEU A 172 8.76 -1.74 19.91
N LEU A 173 9.33 -0.56 19.66
CA LEU A 173 10.53 -0.37 18.85
C LEU A 173 11.71 -0.12 19.78
N ASP A 174 12.80 -0.82 19.58
CA ASP A 174 14.10 -0.45 20.14
C ASP A 174 14.64 0.74 19.32
N VAL A 175 14.34 1.95 19.78
CA VAL A 175 14.70 3.21 19.12
C VAL A 175 16.22 3.34 18.97
N GLN A 176 16.99 2.88 19.95
CA GLN A 176 18.43 2.91 19.90
C GLN A 176 18.97 1.96 18.80
N ALA A 177 18.51 0.71 18.79
CA ALA A 177 18.92 -0.25 17.77
C ALA A 177 18.52 0.20 16.35
N ALA A 178 17.31 0.75 16.20
CA ALA A 178 16.83 1.28 14.91
C ALA A 178 17.68 2.48 14.43
N THR A 179 18.04 3.41 15.33
CA THR A 179 18.87 4.57 15.02
C THR A 179 20.28 4.15 14.61
N LEU A 180 20.87 3.20 15.33
CA LEU A 180 22.19 2.65 14.98
C LEU A 180 22.17 1.97 13.63
N LEU A 181 21.14 1.17 13.36
CA LEU A 181 20.99 0.50 12.06
C LEU A 181 20.88 1.51 10.90
N VAL A 182 20.10 2.58 11.06
CA VAL A 182 20.02 3.65 10.03
C VAL A 182 21.40 4.30 9.80
N ALA A 183 22.18 4.55 10.85
CA ALA A 183 23.51 5.11 10.74
C ALA A 183 24.45 4.17 9.98
N GLU A 184 24.52 2.89 10.35
CA GLU A 184 25.35 1.87 9.69
C GLU A 184 24.98 1.70 8.19
N LEU A 185 23.69 1.61 7.90
CA LEU A 185 23.21 1.49 6.51
C LEU A 185 23.52 2.75 5.69
N THR A 186 23.43 3.93 6.31
CA THR A 186 23.74 5.20 5.66
C THR A 186 25.23 5.33 5.35
N ASP A 187 26.09 4.91 6.25
CA ASP A 187 27.54 4.94 6.01
C ASP A 187 27.93 3.94 4.91
N ARG A 188 27.35 2.74 4.92
CA ARG A 188 27.53 1.78 3.82
C ARG A 188 27.00 2.33 2.48
N LEU A 189 25.86 3.01 2.50
CA LEU A 189 25.28 3.65 1.31
C LEU A 189 26.26 4.67 0.70
N LYS A 190 26.90 5.52 1.54
CA LYS A 190 27.90 6.50 1.10
C LYS A 190 29.16 5.85 0.51
N GLU A 191 29.56 4.68 1.04
CA GLU A 191 30.67 3.91 0.47
C GLU A 191 30.32 3.39 -0.93
N VAL A 192 29.17 2.71 -1.06
CA VAL A 192 28.68 2.20 -2.34
C VAL A 192 28.50 3.34 -3.35
N GLU A 193 27.97 4.48 -2.93
CA GLU A 193 27.84 5.67 -3.79
C GLU A 193 29.20 6.15 -4.32
N ARG A 194 30.22 6.21 -3.46
CA ARG A 194 31.58 6.55 -3.89
C ARG A 194 32.18 5.55 -4.87
N GLU A 195 31.92 4.24 -4.68
CA GLU A 195 32.35 3.19 -5.60
C GLU A 195 31.63 3.32 -6.95
N VAL A 196 30.32 3.56 -6.92
CA VAL A 196 29.53 3.78 -8.12
C VAL A 196 30.04 4.98 -8.91
N GLN A 197 30.30 6.12 -8.26
CA GLN A 197 30.78 7.33 -8.95
C GLN A 197 32.17 7.15 -9.59
N LYS A 198 33.02 6.24 -9.07
CA LYS A 198 34.27 5.88 -9.71
C LYS A 198 34.08 5.03 -10.97
N THR A 199 33.09 4.16 -10.97
CA THR A 199 32.81 3.20 -12.04
C THR A 199 31.95 3.80 -13.14
N PHE A 200 30.93 4.56 -12.75
CA PHE A 200 29.98 5.21 -13.65
C PHE A 200 30.42 6.65 -13.95
N ARG A 201 31.39 6.79 -14.83
CA ARG A 201 31.96 8.10 -15.18
C ARG A 201 30.93 9.01 -15.83
N PRO A 202 31.04 10.35 -15.64
CA PRO A 202 30.16 11.31 -16.32
C PRO A 202 30.14 11.10 -17.83
N LYS A 203 28.98 11.28 -18.46
CA LYS A 203 28.79 11.22 -19.91
C LYS A 203 28.76 12.62 -20.49
N GLN A 204 29.39 12.79 -21.66
CA GLN A 204 29.24 14.01 -22.44
C GLN A 204 27.90 14.04 -23.17
N LEU A 205 27.04 14.98 -22.81
CA LEU A 205 25.79 15.24 -23.51
C LEU A 205 26.02 16.33 -24.57
N LYS A 206 25.81 15.98 -25.84
CA LYS A 206 25.85 16.94 -26.97
C LYS A 206 24.45 17.44 -27.24
N THR A 207 24.22 18.74 -26.99
CA THR A 207 22.96 19.43 -27.31
C THR A 207 23.17 20.34 -28.50
N ILE A 208 22.46 20.11 -29.61
CA ILE A 208 22.51 21.00 -30.75
C ILE A 208 21.50 22.10 -30.53
N LEU A 209 21.98 23.34 -30.58
CA LEU A 209 21.18 24.55 -30.42
C LEU A 209 20.97 25.20 -31.79
N LEU A 210 19.73 25.52 -32.10
CA LEU A 210 19.29 26.12 -33.36
C LEU A 210 18.85 27.57 -33.14
N PRO A 211 18.89 28.44 -34.16
CA PRO A 211 18.47 29.83 -34.05
C PRO A 211 17.00 29.94 -33.64
N HIS A 212 16.72 30.83 -32.72
CA HIS A 212 15.38 31.28 -32.36
C HIS A 212 15.32 32.80 -32.60
N PHE A 213 14.26 33.27 -33.26
CA PHE A 213 14.10 34.69 -33.56
C PHE A 213 13.02 35.33 -32.71
N THR A 214 13.23 36.60 -32.36
CA THR A 214 12.23 37.41 -31.67
C THR A 214 11.09 37.78 -32.63
N LYS A 215 10.01 38.35 -32.13
CA LYS A 215 8.89 38.86 -32.98
C LYS A 215 9.33 39.95 -33.94
N THR A 216 10.46 40.63 -33.68
CA THR A 216 11.04 41.69 -34.53
C THR A 216 12.05 41.13 -35.56
N GLY A 217 12.22 39.82 -35.63
CA GLY A 217 13.13 39.16 -36.57
C GLY A 217 14.61 39.12 -36.12
N ALA A 218 14.95 39.69 -34.95
CA ALA A 218 16.30 39.62 -34.42
C ALA A 218 16.60 38.25 -33.82
N LEU A 219 17.88 37.81 -33.88
CA LEU A 219 18.31 36.58 -33.21
C LEU A 219 18.14 36.72 -31.70
N SER A 220 17.45 35.75 -31.09
CA SER A 220 17.19 35.72 -29.66
C SER A 220 18.39 35.19 -28.89
N LYS A 221 18.54 35.65 -27.63
CA LYS A 221 19.48 35.07 -26.65
C LYS A 221 19.06 33.68 -26.15
N MET A 222 17.92 33.16 -26.62
CA MET A 222 17.46 31.81 -26.41
C MET A 222 17.61 31.02 -27.71
N GLY A 223 18.24 29.83 -27.64
CA GLY A 223 18.30 28.89 -28.75
C GLY A 223 17.27 27.78 -28.60
N LEU A 224 16.79 27.25 -29.72
CA LEU A 224 15.94 26.03 -29.73
C LEU A 224 16.80 24.78 -29.61
N ILE A 225 16.42 23.85 -28.75
CA ILE A 225 17.07 22.54 -28.70
C ILE A 225 16.56 21.70 -29.86
N GLN A 226 17.47 21.19 -30.68
CA GLN A 226 17.10 20.38 -31.85
C GLN A 226 16.28 19.15 -31.44
N GLY A 227 15.16 18.93 -32.11
CA GLY A 227 14.25 17.82 -31.83
C GLY A 227 13.34 18.04 -30.61
N SER A 228 13.28 19.28 -30.09
CA SER A 228 12.43 19.64 -28.93
C SER A 228 11.85 21.04 -29.11
N GLU A 229 10.71 21.32 -28.51
CA GLU A 229 10.13 22.68 -28.42
C GLU A 229 10.77 23.52 -27.30
N LYS A 230 11.70 22.94 -26.54
CA LYS A 230 12.37 23.61 -25.43
C LYS A 230 13.41 24.61 -25.92
N LYS A 231 13.52 25.71 -25.19
CA LYS A 231 14.51 26.76 -25.42
C LYS A 231 15.53 26.75 -24.30
N SER A 232 16.80 26.99 -24.65
CA SER A 232 17.88 27.15 -23.70
C SER A 232 18.55 28.50 -23.89
N ARG A 233 18.97 29.13 -22.78
CA ARG A 233 19.73 30.36 -22.83
C ARG A 233 21.11 30.09 -23.44
N LEU A 234 21.51 30.91 -24.42
CA LEU A 234 22.79 30.81 -25.11
C LEU A 234 23.86 31.51 -24.31
N THR A 235 25.08 30.95 -24.32
CA THR A 235 26.29 31.69 -23.95
C THR A 235 26.62 32.68 -25.05
N GLN A 236 27.57 33.60 -24.81
CA GLN A 236 27.99 34.53 -25.84
C GLN A 236 28.61 33.83 -27.06
N GLU A 237 29.45 32.83 -26.83
CA GLU A 237 30.10 32.01 -27.84
C GLU A 237 29.07 31.26 -28.70
N GLU A 238 28.10 30.60 -28.05
CA GLU A 238 27.01 29.89 -28.73
C GLU A 238 26.14 30.82 -29.58
N TYR A 239 25.87 32.03 -29.07
CA TYR A 239 25.14 33.06 -29.82
C TYR A 239 25.90 33.47 -31.08
N GLU A 240 27.17 33.71 -31.00
CA GLU A 240 28.06 34.09 -32.14
C GLU A 240 28.16 32.91 -33.15
N GLU A 241 28.27 31.69 -32.63
CA GLU A 241 28.30 30.50 -33.48
C GLU A 241 26.96 30.29 -34.21
N ILE A 242 25.81 30.49 -33.54
CA ILE A 242 24.49 30.42 -34.19
C ILE A 242 24.31 31.53 -35.20
N ALA A 243 24.78 32.74 -34.94
CA ALA A 243 24.70 33.87 -35.84
C ALA A 243 25.45 33.59 -37.17
N THR A 244 26.59 32.90 -37.08
CA THR A 244 27.44 32.58 -38.23
C THR A 244 27.12 31.25 -38.90
N LYS A 245 26.98 30.18 -38.12
CA LYS A 245 26.86 28.80 -38.60
C LYS A 245 25.42 28.24 -38.56
N ARG A 246 24.45 29.03 -38.05
CA ARG A 246 23.04 28.64 -37.88
C ARG A 246 22.81 27.47 -36.90
N LYS A 247 23.82 27.07 -36.16
CA LYS A 247 23.78 26.07 -35.12
C LYS A 247 24.96 26.25 -34.16
N ALA A 248 24.80 25.88 -32.91
CA ALA A 248 25.90 25.67 -31.96
C ALA A 248 25.78 24.28 -31.32
N VAL A 249 26.90 23.76 -30.85
CA VAL A 249 26.95 22.46 -30.16
C VAL A 249 27.42 22.68 -28.72
N ARG A 250 26.50 22.53 -27.79
CA ARG A 250 26.81 22.55 -26.37
C ARG A 250 27.23 21.13 -25.94
N ILE A 251 28.37 21.04 -25.30
CA ILE A 251 28.85 19.80 -24.69
C ILE A 251 28.83 20.03 -23.18
N GLU A 252 27.98 19.28 -22.50
CA GLU A 252 27.90 19.32 -21.02
C GLU A 252 28.30 17.97 -20.48
N GLU A 253 29.11 17.99 -19.44
CA GLU A 253 29.45 16.79 -18.69
C GLU A 253 28.34 16.53 -17.67
N VAL A 254 27.56 15.47 -17.89
CA VAL A 254 26.45 15.09 -17.02
C VAL A 254 26.92 14.00 -16.06
N PRO A 255 26.98 14.27 -14.76
CA PRO A 255 27.36 13.26 -13.78
C PRO A 255 26.31 12.16 -13.72
N PHE A 256 26.74 10.96 -13.35
CA PHE A 256 25.84 9.84 -13.14
C PHE A 256 24.94 10.08 -11.93
N ASN A 257 23.63 9.97 -12.12
CA ASN A 257 22.63 10.14 -11.07
C ASN A 257 22.01 8.80 -10.70
N LEU A 258 22.40 8.25 -9.56
CA LEU A 258 21.87 7.01 -8.97
C LEU A 258 20.35 7.03 -8.72
N GLY A 259 19.75 8.20 -8.56
CA GLY A 259 18.29 8.35 -8.46
C GLY A 259 17.57 8.19 -9.79
N SER A 260 18.29 8.25 -10.92
CA SER A 260 17.70 8.19 -12.26
C SER A 260 17.67 6.77 -12.82
N ARG A 261 16.53 6.09 -12.74
CA ARG A 261 16.34 4.76 -13.35
C ARG A 261 16.68 4.74 -14.84
N LYS A 262 16.43 5.84 -15.54
CA LYS A 262 16.78 6.00 -16.95
C LYS A 262 18.28 5.95 -17.14
N GLN A 263 19.05 6.75 -16.40
CA GLN A 263 20.51 6.76 -16.51
C GLN A 263 21.11 5.41 -16.11
N ILE A 264 20.62 4.79 -15.04
CA ILE A 264 21.07 3.44 -14.65
C ILE A 264 20.90 2.46 -15.82
N GLY A 265 19.73 2.45 -16.46
CA GLY A 265 19.48 1.59 -17.63
C GLY A 265 20.43 1.86 -18.78
N GLU A 266 20.67 3.13 -19.13
CA GLU A 266 21.58 3.55 -20.21
C GLU A 266 23.04 3.14 -19.95
N TYR A 267 23.52 3.29 -18.70
CA TYR A 267 24.87 2.87 -18.34
C TYR A 267 25.04 1.35 -18.32
N LEU A 268 24.05 0.61 -17.79
CA LEU A 268 24.09 -0.85 -17.81
C LEU A 268 24.06 -1.41 -19.23
N ILE A 269 23.35 -0.77 -20.15
CA ILE A 269 23.36 -1.14 -21.57
C ILE A 269 24.75 -0.91 -22.17
N ASP A 270 25.43 0.18 -21.84
CA ASP A 270 26.81 0.42 -22.26
C ASP A 270 27.79 -0.62 -21.72
N PHE A 271 27.53 -1.16 -20.53
CA PHE A 271 28.27 -2.30 -19.96
C PHE A 271 27.85 -3.66 -20.55
N GLY A 272 26.94 -3.67 -21.53
CA GLY A 272 26.54 -4.89 -22.25
C GLY A 272 25.24 -5.53 -21.77
N TRP A 273 24.49 -4.87 -20.88
CA TRP A 273 23.18 -5.37 -20.46
C TRP A 273 22.16 -5.35 -21.61
N LYS A 274 21.46 -6.46 -21.77
CA LYS A 274 20.37 -6.61 -22.74
C LYS A 274 19.04 -6.67 -21.99
N PRO A 275 18.32 -5.54 -21.81
CA PRO A 275 17.04 -5.51 -21.07
C PRO A 275 15.98 -6.37 -21.76
N LYS A 276 15.25 -7.15 -20.96
CA LYS A 276 14.14 -8.00 -21.43
C LYS A 276 12.76 -7.42 -21.09
N ARG A 277 12.70 -6.43 -20.21
CA ARG A 277 11.45 -5.80 -19.72
C ARG A 277 11.52 -4.31 -19.89
N PHE A 278 10.44 -3.73 -20.39
CA PHE A 278 10.34 -2.29 -20.68
C PHE A 278 9.08 -1.71 -20.05
N THR A 279 9.12 -0.43 -19.74
CA THR A 279 7.94 0.36 -19.36
C THR A 279 7.04 0.59 -20.59
N PRO A 280 5.77 1.00 -20.42
CA PRO A 280 4.91 1.39 -21.54
C PRO A 280 5.52 2.49 -22.44
N THR A 281 6.44 3.29 -21.89
CA THR A 281 7.17 4.35 -22.61
C THR A 281 8.49 3.87 -23.25
N GLY A 282 8.74 2.56 -23.28
CA GLY A 282 9.92 1.96 -23.91
C GLY A 282 11.22 2.08 -23.12
N GLN A 283 11.20 2.52 -21.86
CA GLN A 283 12.39 2.55 -21.00
C GLN A 283 12.65 1.19 -20.37
N PRO A 284 13.91 0.73 -20.23
CA PRO A 284 14.23 -0.48 -19.52
C PRO A 284 13.72 -0.44 -18.06
N ILE A 285 13.13 -1.54 -17.60
CA ILE A 285 12.74 -1.65 -16.19
C ILE A 285 13.98 -1.97 -15.36
N VAL A 286 14.35 -1.02 -14.49
CA VAL A 286 15.46 -1.13 -13.55
C VAL A 286 14.88 -1.22 -12.14
N ASP A 287 14.72 -2.45 -11.65
CA ASP A 287 14.30 -2.77 -10.29
C ASP A 287 15.21 -3.82 -9.66
N GLU A 288 15.11 -4.01 -8.34
CA GLU A 288 15.91 -4.98 -7.59
C GLU A 288 15.81 -6.38 -8.20
N SER A 289 14.60 -6.79 -8.62
CA SER A 289 14.36 -8.11 -9.20
C SER A 289 14.99 -8.30 -10.58
N THR A 290 15.19 -7.22 -11.32
CA THR A 290 15.87 -7.22 -12.61
C THR A 290 17.38 -7.21 -12.42
N LEU A 291 17.88 -6.35 -11.55
CA LEU A 291 19.32 -6.22 -11.29
C LEU A 291 19.92 -7.48 -10.67
N SER A 292 19.22 -8.12 -9.75
CA SER A 292 19.67 -9.38 -9.11
C SER A 292 19.87 -10.54 -10.09
N LYS A 293 19.31 -10.46 -11.29
CA LYS A 293 19.47 -11.46 -12.36
C LYS A 293 20.64 -11.19 -13.30
N ILE A 294 21.22 -9.99 -13.21
CA ILE A 294 22.38 -9.59 -14.01
C ILE A 294 23.64 -10.05 -13.28
N LYS A 295 24.12 -11.24 -13.61
CA LYS A 295 25.31 -11.82 -12.96
C LYS A 295 26.61 -11.51 -13.68
N ASP A 296 26.51 -11.18 -14.96
CA ASP A 296 27.67 -11.01 -15.85
C ASP A 296 28.21 -9.56 -15.85
N ILE A 297 27.56 -8.66 -15.14
CA ILE A 297 27.92 -7.23 -15.05
C ILE A 297 28.10 -6.86 -13.59
N PRO A 298 29.33 -6.80 -13.06
CA PRO A 298 29.61 -6.48 -11.65
C PRO A 298 29.01 -5.14 -11.21
N GLU A 299 28.96 -4.16 -12.11
CA GLU A 299 28.41 -2.83 -11.89
C GLU A 299 26.91 -2.88 -11.52
N ALA A 300 26.17 -3.83 -12.05
CA ALA A 300 24.76 -4.04 -11.70
C ALA A 300 24.58 -4.43 -10.22
N THR A 301 25.56 -5.14 -9.64
CA THR A 301 25.54 -5.54 -8.23
C THR A 301 25.67 -4.32 -7.32
N LEU A 302 26.54 -3.35 -7.66
CA LEU A 302 26.69 -2.09 -6.91
C LEU A 302 25.36 -1.29 -6.90
N ILE A 303 24.71 -1.22 -8.07
CA ILE A 303 23.41 -0.53 -8.16
C ILE A 303 22.33 -1.27 -7.36
N ALA A 304 22.32 -2.62 -7.41
CA ALA A 304 21.37 -3.42 -6.64
C ALA A 304 21.55 -3.21 -5.13
N GLU A 305 22.79 -3.19 -4.66
CA GLU A 305 23.14 -2.92 -3.25
C GLU A 305 22.70 -1.51 -2.84
N TYR A 306 23.00 -0.49 -3.64
CA TYR A 306 22.57 0.88 -3.39
C TYR A 306 21.06 0.99 -3.21
N LEU A 307 20.29 0.40 -4.12
CA LEU A 307 18.83 0.44 -4.07
C LEU A 307 18.26 -0.32 -2.87
N LEU A 308 18.89 -1.42 -2.50
CA LEU A 308 18.54 -2.18 -1.31
C LEU A 308 18.77 -1.37 -0.04
N LEU A 309 19.95 -0.73 0.08
CA LEU A 309 20.29 0.13 1.22
C LEU A 309 19.32 1.29 1.35
N GLN A 310 19.03 2.02 0.25
CA GLN A 310 18.01 3.08 0.26
C GLN A 310 16.66 2.59 0.76
N LYS A 311 16.21 1.43 0.29
CA LYS A 311 14.94 0.84 0.72
C LYS A 311 14.93 0.49 2.20
N ARG A 312 16.04 -0.05 2.73
CA ARG A 312 16.15 -0.40 4.16
C ARG A 312 16.21 0.85 5.04
N ILE A 313 17.01 1.85 4.65
CA ILE A 313 17.08 3.13 5.35
C ILE A 313 15.68 3.76 5.41
N ALA A 314 15.01 3.91 4.28
CA ALA A 314 13.67 4.49 4.23
C ALA A 314 12.67 3.70 5.09
N GLN A 315 12.77 2.38 5.11
CA GLN A 315 11.91 1.52 5.92
C GLN A 315 12.12 1.73 7.42
N VAL A 316 13.38 1.68 7.90
CA VAL A 316 13.69 1.85 9.32
C VAL A 316 13.43 3.29 9.76
N SER A 317 13.76 4.29 8.93
CA SER A 317 13.44 5.71 9.20
C SER A 317 11.93 5.92 9.34
N SER A 318 11.11 5.26 8.51
CA SER A 318 9.65 5.37 8.63
C SER A 318 9.10 4.78 9.96
N TRP A 319 9.79 3.80 10.55
CA TRP A 319 9.44 3.30 11.88
C TRP A 319 9.80 4.30 12.99
N LEU A 320 10.98 4.92 12.89
CA LEU A 320 11.41 5.96 13.83
C LEU A 320 10.51 7.19 13.76
N GLU A 321 10.13 7.64 12.56
CA GLU A 321 9.23 8.77 12.36
C GLU A 321 7.80 8.50 12.90
N ALA A 322 7.35 7.24 12.85
CA ALA A 322 6.04 6.82 13.35
C ALA A 322 6.06 6.35 14.81
N CYS A 323 7.21 6.44 15.48
CA CYS A 323 7.36 6.04 16.87
C CYS A 323 6.79 7.13 17.80
N HIS A 324 5.93 6.74 18.73
CA HIS A 324 5.35 7.63 19.74
C HIS A 324 6.28 7.74 20.97
N ASP A 325 5.93 8.62 21.90
CA ASP A 325 6.70 8.88 23.13
C ASP A 325 6.83 7.65 24.06
N ASP A 326 6.01 6.63 23.86
CA ASP A 326 6.05 5.34 24.57
C ASP A 326 6.89 4.28 23.84
N ASP A 327 7.74 4.69 22.92
CA ASP A 327 8.56 3.84 22.05
C ASP A 327 7.75 2.82 21.23
N ARG A 328 6.46 3.09 20.95
CA ARG A 328 5.61 2.19 20.18
C ARG A 328 5.23 2.75 18.83
N VAL A 329 5.22 1.87 17.85
CA VAL A 329 4.78 2.17 16.48
C VAL A 329 3.35 1.61 16.28
N ARG A 330 2.45 2.47 15.84
CA ARG A 330 1.03 2.21 15.65
C ARG A 330 0.64 2.23 14.17
N GLY A 331 1.07 1.18 13.44
CA GLY A 331 0.73 1.04 12.02
C GLY A 331 -0.76 0.84 11.80
N PHE A 332 -1.26 1.38 10.70
CA PHE A 332 -2.66 1.25 10.31
C PHE A 332 -2.91 -0.01 9.49
N VAL A 333 -3.94 -0.77 9.86
CA VAL A 333 -4.36 -1.99 9.14
C VAL A 333 -5.82 -1.85 8.70
N ASN A 334 -6.07 -2.10 7.42
CA ASN A 334 -7.41 -2.23 6.86
C ASN A 334 -7.77 -3.71 6.76
N PRO A 335 -8.82 -4.21 7.42
CA PRO A 335 -9.15 -5.65 7.41
C PRO A 335 -9.56 -6.15 6.03
N ASN A 336 -10.28 -5.36 5.24
CA ASN A 336 -10.73 -5.65 3.89
C ASN A 336 -10.24 -4.61 2.88
N GLY A 337 -8.93 -4.34 2.88
CA GLY A 337 -8.30 -3.26 2.12
C GLY A 337 -8.06 -3.57 0.63
N THR A 338 -8.24 -4.81 0.18
CA THR A 338 -8.05 -5.22 -1.22
C THR A 338 -9.33 -5.77 -1.84
N ILE A 339 -9.38 -5.80 -3.17
CA ILE A 339 -10.51 -6.40 -3.93
C ILE A 339 -10.71 -7.90 -3.64
N THR A 340 -9.70 -8.56 -3.08
CA THR A 340 -9.74 -9.99 -2.71
C THR A 340 -10.05 -10.20 -1.22
N GLY A 341 -10.37 -9.15 -0.48
CA GLY A 341 -10.66 -9.20 0.96
C GLY A 341 -9.43 -9.36 1.87
N ARG A 342 -8.20 -9.21 1.32
CA ARG A 342 -6.98 -9.24 2.15
C ARG A 342 -6.77 -7.92 2.87
N MET A 343 -6.13 -7.99 4.04
CA MET A 343 -5.72 -6.82 4.80
C MET A 343 -4.66 -6.01 4.06
N THR A 344 -4.70 -4.69 4.22
CA THR A 344 -3.62 -3.79 3.80
C THR A 344 -3.06 -3.04 4.99
N HIS A 345 -1.79 -2.67 4.89
CA HIS A 345 -1.03 -2.02 5.96
C HIS A 345 -0.40 -0.74 5.45
N ASN A 346 -0.44 0.32 6.26
CA ASN A 346 0.22 1.61 5.97
C ASN A 346 0.56 2.36 7.27
N SER A 347 1.31 3.41 7.15
CA SER A 347 1.59 4.44 8.18
C SER A 347 2.16 3.92 9.53
N PRO A 348 3.23 3.12 9.55
CA PRO A 348 3.97 2.49 8.48
C PRO A 348 3.44 1.10 8.10
N ASN A 349 3.91 0.54 6.98
CA ASN A 349 3.54 -0.82 6.59
C ASN A 349 4.29 -1.88 7.40
N MET A 350 3.69 -2.34 8.50
CA MET A 350 4.26 -3.33 9.42
C MET A 350 4.35 -4.75 8.82
N ALA A 351 3.58 -5.06 7.79
CA ALA A 351 3.62 -6.38 7.14
C ALA A 351 4.85 -6.59 6.25
N GLN A 352 5.62 -5.52 5.97
CA GLN A 352 6.80 -5.58 5.10
C GLN A 352 8.15 -5.65 5.84
N VAL A 353 8.16 -5.90 7.14
CA VAL A 353 9.41 -6.17 7.85
C VAL A 353 10.11 -7.37 7.19
N PRO A 354 11.39 -7.23 6.77
CA PRO A 354 12.05 -8.27 5.98
C PRO A 354 12.16 -9.58 6.77
N ASN A 355 12.10 -10.70 6.08
CA ASN A 355 12.31 -12.00 6.72
C ASN A 355 13.79 -12.21 7.07
N LEU A 356 14.09 -13.17 7.93
CA LEU A 356 15.45 -13.46 8.42
C LEU A 356 16.45 -13.81 7.32
N SER A 357 16.02 -14.35 6.20
CA SER A 357 16.88 -14.71 5.06
C SER A 357 17.10 -13.55 4.08
N ALA A 358 16.34 -12.46 4.20
CA ALA A 358 16.54 -11.29 3.38
C ALA A 358 17.77 -10.49 3.86
N PRO A 359 18.47 -9.78 2.97
CA PRO A 359 19.54 -8.89 3.38
C PRO A 359 19.04 -7.85 4.41
N TYR A 360 19.78 -7.72 5.49
CA TYR A 360 19.45 -6.91 6.69
C TYR A 360 18.13 -7.32 7.39
N GLY A 361 17.66 -8.55 7.15
CA GLY A 361 16.41 -9.02 7.75
C GLY A 361 16.53 -9.29 9.24
N LYS A 362 17.67 -9.78 9.71
CA LYS A 362 17.94 -10.01 11.13
C LYS A 362 18.01 -8.71 11.88
N GLU A 363 18.75 -7.75 11.36
CA GLU A 363 18.95 -6.42 11.93
C GLU A 363 17.63 -5.64 12.00
N CYS A 364 16.84 -5.63 10.93
CA CYS A 364 15.52 -5.01 10.90
C CYS A 364 14.55 -5.65 11.92
N ARG A 365 14.61 -6.97 12.10
CA ARG A 365 13.75 -7.66 13.08
C ARG A 365 14.24 -7.44 14.52
N ALA A 366 15.53 -7.28 14.73
CA ALA A 366 16.09 -6.98 16.04
C ALA A 366 15.68 -5.60 16.59
N CYS A 367 15.23 -4.69 15.73
CA CYS A 367 14.65 -3.41 16.16
C CYS A 367 13.27 -3.56 16.84
N TRP A 368 12.61 -4.72 16.72
CA TRP A 368 11.29 -4.96 17.34
C TRP A 368 11.45 -5.74 18.63
N ALA A 369 10.99 -5.15 19.73
CA ALA A 369 11.16 -5.66 21.07
C ALA A 369 9.80 -6.00 21.71
N VAL A 370 9.87 -6.57 22.89
CA VAL A 370 8.74 -6.73 23.81
C VAL A 370 9.14 -6.22 25.20
N ALA A 371 8.19 -5.77 25.98
CA ALA A 371 8.43 -5.33 27.34
C ALA A 371 8.93 -6.50 28.21
N ASP A 372 9.65 -6.17 29.28
CA ASP A 372 10.14 -7.15 30.22
C ASP A 372 9.00 -8.03 30.78
N GLY A 373 9.25 -9.33 30.83
CA GLY A 373 8.25 -10.32 31.23
C GLY A 373 7.27 -10.77 30.16
N TYR A 374 7.29 -10.17 28.98
CA TYR A 374 6.46 -10.54 27.82
C TYR A 374 7.24 -11.35 26.79
N LYS A 375 6.51 -11.99 25.88
CA LYS A 375 7.06 -12.73 24.75
C LYS A 375 6.31 -12.37 23.48
N LEU A 376 7.04 -12.23 22.37
CA LEU A 376 6.42 -12.14 21.05
C LEU A 376 5.99 -13.53 20.60
N VAL A 377 4.71 -13.73 20.35
CA VAL A 377 4.13 -14.99 19.89
C VAL A 377 3.74 -14.83 18.43
N GLY A 378 4.33 -15.65 17.55
CA GLY A 378 3.97 -15.73 16.14
C GLY A 378 3.08 -16.93 15.87
N ILE A 379 1.95 -16.71 15.19
CA ILE A 379 1.04 -17.77 14.75
C ILE A 379 0.89 -17.68 13.24
N ASP A 380 1.12 -18.79 12.53
CA ASP A 380 0.95 -18.89 11.09
C ASP A 380 0.08 -20.09 10.72
N ALA A 381 -0.88 -19.87 9.83
CA ALA A 381 -1.76 -20.93 9.34
C ALA A 381 -1.05 -21.71 8.22
N SER A 382 -0.59 -22.91 8.54
CA SER A 382 0.13 -23.77 7.59
C SER A 382 -0.68 -24.08 6.34
N GLY A 383 -0.18 -23.64 5.17
CA GLY A 383 -0.76 -23.94 3.87
C GLY A 383 -2.21 -23.45 3.70
N LEU A 384 -2.55 -22.30 4.28
CA LEU A 384 -3.94 -21.79 4.31
C LEU A 384 -4.61 -21.78 2.94
N GLU A 385 -3.94 -21.26 1.92
CA GLU A 385 -4.47 -21.18 0.55
C GLU A 385 -4.79 -22.56 -0.02
N LEU A 386 -3.93 -23.54 0.24
CA LEU A 386 -4.16 -24.91 -0.24
C LEU A 386 -5.30 -25.62 0.52
N ARG A 387 -5.48 -25.30 1.81
CA ARG A 387 -6.62 -25.79 2.60
C ARG A 387 -7.93 -25.21 2.11
N MET A 388 -7.95 -23.91 1.78
CA MET A 388 -9.13 -23.28 1.17
C MET A 388 -9.41 -23.84 -0.23
N LEU A 389 -8.37 -24.09 -1.02
CA LEU A 389 -8.50 -24.74 -2.32
C LEU A 389 -9.16 -26.11 -2.19
N ALA A 390 -8.68 -26.96 -1.26
CA ALA A 390 -9.27 -28.27 -1.00
C ALA A 390 -10.75 -28.19 -0.59
N HIS A 391 -11.10 -27.18 0.23
CA HIS A 391 -12.48 -26.94 0.63
C HIS A 391 -13.42 -26.67 -0.57
N TYR A 392 -12.96 -25.84 -1.51
CA TYR A 392 -13.73 -25.50 -2.70
C TYR A 392 -13.75 -26.62 -3.74
N MET A 393 -12.64 -27.36 -3.88
CA MET A 393 -12.54 -28.48 -4.82
C MET A 393 -13.41 -29.68 -4.40
N LYS A 394 -13.62 -29.88 -3.10
CA LYS A 394 -14.32 -31.07 -2.53
C LYS A 394 -13.69 -32.39 -3.00
N ASP A 395 -12.38 -32.41 -3.21
CA ASP A 395 -11.60 -33.59 -3.59
C ASP A 395 -10.98 -34.21 -2.34
N GLU A 396 -11.45 -35.41 -1.98
CA GLU A 396 -11.03 -36.08 -0.74
C GLU A 396 -9.56 -36.54 -0.81
N GLY A 397 -9.04 -36.90 -1.97
CA GLY A 397 -7.63 -37.27 -2.13
C GLY A 397 -6.70 -36.08 -1.91
N PHE A 398 -7.03 -34.92 -2.47
CA PHE A 398 -6.28 -33.69 -2.26
C PHE A 398 -6.37 -33.20 -0.81
N LYS A 399 -7.53 -33.32 -0.20
CA LYS A 399 -7.76 -33.00 1.21
C LYS A 399 -6.91 -33.89 2.13
N ASP A 400 -6.85 -35.20 1.88
CA ASP A 400 -6.08 -36.14 2.66
C ASP A 400 -4.57 -35.86 2.59
N GLU A 401 -4.06 -35.54 1.39
CA GLU A 401 -2.67 -35.12 1.21
C GLU A 401 -2.31 -33.81 1.96
N ILE A 402 -3.28 -32.90 2.14
CA ILE A 402 -3.07 -31.68 2.94
C ILE A 402 -3.06 -31.99 4.44
N LEU A 403 -3.92 -32.89 4.89
CA LEU A 403 -4.11 -33.14 6.31
C LEU A 403 -3.06 -34.13 6.87
N HIS A 404 -2.68 -35.12 6.10
CA HIS A 404 -1.89 -36.28 6.56
C HIS A 404 -0.64 -36.56 5.71
N GLY A 405 -0.53 -35.95 4.53
CA GLY A 405 0.58 -36.14 3.59
C GLY A 405 1.48 -34.91 3.41
N ASP A 406 2.19 -34.88 2.27
CA ASP A 406 2.95 -33.72 1.81
C ASP A 406 2.36 -33.20 0.49
N ILE A 407 1.50 -32.24 0.58
CA ILE A 407 0.81 -31.64 -0.57
C ILE A 407 1.78 -31.08 -1.64
N HIS A 408 2.96 -30.64 -1.27
CA HIS A 408 3.94 -30.15 -2.25
C HIS A 408 4.57 -31.28 -3.03
N SER A 409 4.82 -32.42 -2.40
CA SER A 409 5.25 -33.63 -3.08
C SER A 409 4.14 -34.25 -3.95
N ALA A 410 2.87 -34.17 -3.51
CA ALA A 410 1.73 -34.54 -4.34
C ALA A 410 1.61 -33.62 -5.57
N ASN A 411 1.71 -32.33 -5.42
CA ASN A 411 1.72 -31.37 -6.52
C ASN A 411 2.92 -31.53 -7.45
N GLN A 412 4.07 -31.93 -6.93
CA GLN A 412 5.26 -32.29 -7.72
C GLN A 412 4.94 -33.44 -8.68
N ARG A 413 4.33 -34.51 -8.17
CA ARG A 413 3.91 -35.69 -8.98
C ARG A 413 2.87 -35.27 -10.02
N LEU A 414 1.83 -34.53 -9.61
CA LEU A 414 0.73 -34.10 -10.49
C LEU A 414 1.21 -33.21 -11.65
N ALA A 415 2.14 -32.30 -11.40
CA ALA A 415 2.69 -31.43 -12.43
C ALA A 415 3.90 -32.05 -13.16
N GLY A 416 4.45 -33.16 -12.68
CA GLY A 416 5.67 -33.78 -13.22
C GLY A 416 6.91 -32.90 -13.08
N LEU A 417 7.07 -32.27 -11.91
CA LEU A 417 8.17 -31.36 -11.60
C LEU A 417 9.35 -32.11 -10.98
N GLU A 418 10.57 -31.58 -11.17
CA GLU A 418 11.82 -32.22 -10.71
C GLU A 418 12.01 -32.10 -9.18
N SER A 419 11.51 -31.00 -8.58
CA SER A 419 11.71 -30.76 -7.16
C SER A 419 10.44 -30.26 -6.45
N ARG A 420 10.36 -30.55 -5.14
CA ARG A 420 9.35 -30.08 -4.23
C ARG A 420 9.28 -28.54 -4.17
N ASN A 421 10.41 -27.84 -4.28
CA ASN A 421 10.48 -26.39 -4.28
C ASN A 421 9.89 -25.80 -5.56
N GLN A 422 10.12 -26.40 -6.72
CA GLN A 422 9.45 -26.03 -7.96
C GLN A 422 7.93 -26.22 -7.84
N ALA A 423 7.48 -27.33 -7.24
CA ALA A 423 6.06 -27.59 -7.03
C ALA A 423 5.41 -26.55 -6.11
N LYS A 424 6.07 -26.17 -5.02
CA LYS A 424 5.61 -25.10 -4.14
C LYS A 424 5.47 -23.79 -4.90
N THR A 425 6.48 -23.39 -5.67
CA THR A 425 6.45 -22.15 -6.46
C THR A 425 5.38 -22.21 -7.55
N PHE A 426 5.25 -23.35 -8.24
CA PHE A 426 4.26 -23.56 -9.30
C PHE A 426 2.84 -23.44 -8.79
N ILE A 427 2.47 -24.16 -7.72
CA ILE A 427 1.09 -24.17 -7.24
C ILE A 427 0.64 -22.79 -6.77
N TYR A 428 1.47 -22.06 -6.04
CA TYR A 428 1.14 -20.70 -5.63
C TYR A 428 1.06 -19.74 -6.82
N ALA A 429 1.99 -19.83 -7.78
CA ALA A 429 1.92 -19.03 -8.99
C ALA A 429 0.61 -19.30 -9.76
N LEU A 430 0.21 -20.56 -9.87
CA LEU A 430 -1.02 -20.97 -10.53
C LEU A 430 -2.28 -20.44 -9.82
N LEU A 431 -2.32 -20.55 -8.48
CA LEU A 431 -3.43 -20.06 -7.66
C LEU A 431 -3.61 -18.53 -7.78
N TYR A 432 -2.51 -17.80 -7.86
CA TYR A 432 -2.53 -16.34 -8.04
C TYR A 432 -2.66 -15.91 -9.52
N GLY A 433 -3.06 -16.81 -10.41
CA GLY A 433 -3.39 -16.49 -11.79
C GLY A 433 -2.20 -16.20 -12.70
N ALA A 434 -1.02 -16.74 -12.39
CA ALA A 434 0.15 -16.57 -13.23
C ALA A 434 -0.09 -17.08 -14.65
N GLY A 435 0.29 -16.28 -15.66
CA GLY A 435 0.28 -16.69 -17.06
C GLY A 435 1.35 -17.75 -17.37
N ASP A 436 1.23 -18.40 -18.52
CA ASP A 436 2.10 -19.50 -18.94
C ASP A 436 3.59 -19.15 -18.94
N GLU A 437 3.96 -17.92 -19.30
CA GLU A 437 5.34 -17.46 -19.29
C GLU A 437 5.94 -17.52 -17.87
N LYS A 438 5.16 -17.08 -16.87
CA LYS A 438 5.58 -17.14 -15.47
C LYS A 438 5.65 -18.57 -14.96
N LEU A 439 4.69 -19.43 -15.33
CA LEU A 439 4.71 -20.84 -14.96
C LEU A 439 5.91 -21.57 -15.60
N GLY A 440 6.23 -21.31 -16.86
CA GLY A 440 7.41 -21.86 -17.51
C GLY A 440 8.72 -21.43 -16.83
N SER A 441 8.80 -20.20 -16.34
CA SER A 441 9.98 -19.71 -15.62
C SER A 441 10.29 -20.48 -14.33
N VAL A 442 9.33 -21.22 -13.76
CA VAL A 442 9.54 -22.08 -12.57
C VAL A 442 10.48 -23.24 -12.85
N VAL A 443 10.48 -23.74 -14.09
CA VAL A 443 11.38 -24.82 -14.56
C VAL A 443 12.52 -24.30 -15.42
N GLY A 444 12.76 -22.99 -15.43
CA GLY A 444 13.78 -22.38 -16.29
C GLY A 444 13.41 -22.37 -17.77
N GLY A 445 12.17 -22.70 -18.11
CA GLY A 445 11.62 -22.79 -19.46
C GLY A 445 10.89 -21.51 -19.92
N ASN A 446 10.18 -21.64 -21.01
CA ASN A 446 9.46 -20.57 -21.70
C ASN A 446 7.92 -20.70 -21.56
N LYS A 447 7.17 -19.87 -22.30
CA LYS A 447 5.70 -19.85 -22.29
C LYS A 447 5.08 -21.20 -22.68
N ARG A 448 5.69 -21.94 -23.62
CA ARG A 448 5.20 -23.25 -24.06
C ARG A 448 5.33 -24.28 -22.94
N ASP A 449 6.48 -24.29 -22.26
CA ASP A 449 6.71 -25.19 -21.12
C ASP A 449 5.72 -24.92 -19.98
N GLY A 450 5.40 -23.64 -19.73
CA GLY A 450 4.39 -23.25 -18.73
C GLY A 450 2.98 -23.68 -19.12
N ALA A 451 2.60 -23.61 -20.39
CA ALA A 451 1.32 -24.10 -20.88
C ALA A 451 1.20 -25.63 -20.73
N GLU A 452 2.30 -26.35 -21.01
CA GLU A 452 2.37 -27.81 -20.82
C GLU A 452 2.25 -28.21 -19.35
N LEU A 453 2.96 -27.53 -18.44
CA LEU A 453 2.86 -27.74 -16.99
C LEU A 453 1.43 -27.54 -16.49
N ARG A 454 0.79 -26.43 -16.88
CA ARG A 454 -0.58 -26.14 -16.51
C ARG A 454 -1.55 -27.21 -17.04
N LYS A 455 -1.40 -27.60 -18.29
CA LYS A 455 -2.24 -28.64 -18.90
C LYS A 455 -2.08 -29.96 -18.13
N ARG A 456 -0.85 -30.42 -17.90
CA ARG A 456 -0.56 -31.66 -17.18
C ARG A 456 -1.16 -31.65 -15.77
N PHE A 457 -1.01 -30.55 -15.05
CA PHE A 457 -1.58 -30.41 -13.71
C PHE A 457 -3.11 -30.50 -13.72
N PHE A 458 -3.78 -29.84 -14.67
CA PHE A 458 -5.24 -29.89 -14.79
C PHE A 458 -5.76 -31.25 -15.25
N ASP A 459 -5.03 -31.93 -16.10
CA ASP A 459 -5.40 -33.26 -16.55
C ASP A 459 -5.30 -34.29 -15.40
N ASN A 460 -4.33 -34.12 -14.50
CA ASN A 460 -4.12 -34.96 -13.32
C ASN A 460 -4.93 -34.54 -12.09
N LEU A 461 -5.54 -33.36 -12.10
CA LEU A 461 -6.41 -32.85 -11.03
C LEU A 461 -7.69 -32.19 -11.62
N PRO A 462 -8.62 -33.00 -12.16
CA PRO A 462 -9.83 -32.48 -12.81
C PRO A 462 -10.69 -31.60 -11.91
N ALA A 463 -10.76 -31.90 -10.60
CA ALA A 463 -11.52 -31.11 -9.63
C ALA A 463 -11.06 -29.63 -9.59
N PHE A 464 -9.77 -29.36 -9.79
CA PHE A 464 -9.25 -27.99 -9.89
C PHE A 464 -9.71 -27.27 -11.17
N LYS A 465 -9.84 -28.01 -12.27
CA LYS A 465 -10.31 -27.45 -13.55
C LYS A 465 -11.76 -26.97 -13.47
N HIS A 466 -12.59 -27.59 -12.65
CA HIS A 466 -14.00 -27.23 -12.47
C HIS A 466 -14.21 -25.98 -11.60
N LEU A 467 -13.19 -25.53 -10.87
CA LEU A 467 -13.24 -24.29 -10.08
C LEU A 467 -12.98 -23.01 -10.91
N LYS A 468 -12.58 -23.15 -12.16
CA LYS A 468 -12.11 -22.03 -13.00
C LYS A 468 -13.24 -21.45 -13.90
#